data_e5f0586b41f279032949b6bef8162962
#
_entry.id   e5f0586b41f279032949b6bef8162962
#
_cell.length_a   1.000
_cell.length_b   1.000
_cell.length_c   1.000
_cell.angle_alpha   90.00
_cell.angle_beta   90.00
_cell.angle_gamma   90.00
#
_symmetry.space_group_name_H-M   'P 1'
#
loop_
_entity.id
_entity.type
_entity.pdbx_description
1 polymer ?
#
loop_
_entity_poly.entity_id
_entity_poly.type
_entity_poly.pdbx_seq_one_letter_code
_entity_poly.pdbx_strand_id
1 'polypeptide(L)'
;VSLELGEAAAGAGPGLNEAPEALMQANVDFKQLVEGAGDAIMVCDAMGAITLWNRAAERIFGFGEAEALGQSLDLIIPQRQRQRHWEGYHKTMETGVTRYGADLLRVPALHKDGRTLSIAFTVSMLFSADREVTGIVAIVRDETARFAEERKLRARLVEVEATTIREGDSR
;
A
#
# COMPACT_ATOMS: atom_id res chain seq x y z
N VAL A 1 -59.90 -38.23 -4.52
CA VAL A 1 -59.47 -36.82 -4.40
C VAL A 1 -57.96 -36.84 -4.30
N SER A 2 -57.30 -36.66 -5.46
CA SER A 2 -55.82 -36.59 -5.56
C SER A 2 -55.38 -35.16 -5.37
N LEU A 3 -54.45 -34.93 -4.44
CA LEU A 3 -53.79 -33.66 -4.23
C LEU A 3 -52.45 -33.72 -5.00
N GLU A 4 -52.36 -32.95 -6.07
CA GLU A 4 -51.10 -32.71 -6.77
C GLU A 4 -50.25 -31.72 -5.94
N LEU A 5 -49.05 -32.16 -5.56
CA LEU A 5 -48.01 -31.28 -4.95
C LEU A 5 -47.26 -30.59 -6.09
N GLY A 6 -47.46 -29.29 -6.20
CA GLY A 6 -46.69 -28.45 -7.12
C GLY A 6 -45.20 -28.34 -6.70
N GLU A 7 -44.33 -28.71 -7.60
CA GLU A 7 -42.88 -28.47 -7.50
C GLU A 7 -42.60 -26.98 -7.50
N ALA A 8 -42.05 -26.49 -6.39
CA ALA A 8 -41.48 -25.16 -6.32
C ALA A 8 -40.13 -25.16 -7.03
N ALA A 9 -40.05 -24.45 -8.15
CA ALA A 9 -38.79 -24.19 -8.85
C ALA A 9 -37.86 -23.40 -7.96
N ALA A 10 -36.74 -24.00 -7.54
CA ALA A 10 -35.65 -23.32 -6.87
C ALA A 10 -35.00 -22.38 -7.89
N GLY A 11 -35.23 -21.08 -7.70
CA GLY A 11 -34.51 -20.03 -8.43
C GLY A 11 -33.03 -20.07 -8.08
N ALA A 12 -32.20 -20.42 -9.05
CA ALA A 12 -30.76 -20.27 -8.94
C ALA A 12 -30.44 -18.79 -8.77
N GLY A 13 -29.88 -18.44 -7.62
CA GLY A 13 -29.33 -17.11 -7.41
C GLY A 13 -28.20 -16.80 -8.40
N PRO A 14 -27.92 -15.52 -8.71
CA PRO A 14 -26.91 -15.15 -9.68
C PRO A 14 -25.56 -15.75 -9.29
N GLY A 15 -24.92 -16.44 -10.24
CA GLY A 15 -23.64 -17.11 -10.03
C GLY A 15 -22.53 -16.13 -9.66
N LEU A 16 -21.63 -16.55 -8.79
CA LEU A 16 -20.48 -15.77 -8.31
C LEU A 16 -19.56 -15.20 -9.43
N ASN A 17 -19.83 -15.55 -10.69
CA ASN A 17 -19.09 -15.07 -11.86
C ASN A 17 -19.68 -13.79 -12.50
N GLU A 18 -20.89 -13.37 -12.13
CA GLU A 18 -21.53 -12.17 -12.72
C GLU A 18 -21.14 -10.87 -12.00
N ALA A 19 -20.63 -10.96 -10.77
CA ALA A 19 -20.21 -9.78 -10.00
C ALA A 19 -19.07 -8.96 -10.64
N PRO A 20 -18.04 -9.56 -11.30
CA PRO A 20 -17.00 -8.80 -11.99
C PRO A 20 -17.51 -8.03 -13.20
N GLU A 21 -18.42 -8.60 -14.00
CA GLU A 21 -18.98 -7.94 -15.17
C GLU A 21 -19.95 -6.80 -14.81
N ALA A 22 -20.74 -6.95 -13.76
CA ALA A 22 -21.62 -5.89 -13.28
C ALA A 22 -20.85 -4.69 -12.71
N LEU A 23 -19.69 -4.92 -12.10
CA LEU A 23 -18.77 -3.85 -11.66
C LEU A 23 -18.05 -3.16 -12.84
N MET A 24 -17.77 -3.87 -13.91
CA MET A 24 -17.25 -3.30 -15.16
C MET A 24 -18.32 -2.50 -15.94
N GLN A 25 -19.60 -2.81 -15.75
CA GLN A 25 -20.72 -2.06 -16.34
C GLN A 25 -21.07 -0.78 -15.56
N ALA A 26 -20.70 -0.66 -14.29
CA ALA A 26 -20.63 0.63 -13.63
C ALA A 26 -19.49 1.39 -14.30
N ASN A 27 -19.79 2.47 -14.99
CA ASN A 27 -18.85 3.29 -15.79
C ASN A 27 -17.84 4.00 -14.85
N VAL A 28 -17.00 3.20 -14.15
CA VAL A 28 -15.98 3.69 -13.23
C VAL A 28 -14.75 4.04 -14.03
N ASP A 29 -14.42 5.33 -14.06
CA ASP A 29 -13.14 5.79 -14.59
C ASP A 29 -12.02 5.43 -13.61
N PHE A 30 -11.34 4.30 -13.83
CA PHE A 30 -10.25 3.84 -13.00
C PHE A 30 -9.09 4.83 -12.95
N LYS A 31 -8.84 5.58 -14.02
CA LYS A 31 -7.83 6.63 -14.03
C LYS A 31 -8.22 7.74 -13.05
N GLN A 32 -9.45 8.21 -13.11
CA GLN A 32 -9.95 9.22 -12.17
C GLN A 32 -9.90 8.73 -10.72
N LEU A 33 -10.23 7.44 -10.48
CA LEU A 33 -10.17 6.83 -9.16
C LEU A 33 -8.75 6.83 -8.62
N VAL A 34 -7.76 6.42 -9.41
CA VAL A 34 -6.35 6.38 -9.02
C VAL A 34 -5.81 7.80 -8.80
N GLU A 35 -6.10 8.73 -9.70
CA GLU A 35 -5.65 10.13 -9.59
C GLU A 35 -6.32 10.89 -8.45
N GLY A 36 -7.56 10.55 -8.13
CA GLY A 36 -8.33 11.16 -7.03
C GLY A 36 -8.02 10.59 -5.65
N ALA A 37 -7.23 9.51 -5.57
CA ALA A 37 -6.90 8.89 -4.29
C ALA A 37 -6.10 9.83 -3.37
N GLY A 38 -6.41 9.80 -2.08
CA GLY A 38 -5.68 10.59 -1.07
C GLY A 38 -4.31 10.02 -0.73
N ASP A 39 -4.15 8.70 -0.83
CA ASP A 39 -2.89 7.97 -0.62
C ASP A 39 -2.14 7.82 -1.95
N ALA A 40 -0.81 7.72 -1.88
CA ALA A 40 -0.01 7.45 -3.05
C ALA A 40 -0.29 6.03 -3.59
N ILE A 41 -0.58 5.94 -4.88
CA ILE A 41 -0.67 4.69 -5.61
C ILE A 41 0.47 4.67 -6.61
N MET A 42 1.32 3.67 -6.51
CA MET A 42 2.42 3.47 -7.43
C MET A 42 2.49 2.02 -7.90
N VAL A 43 2.89 1.83 -9.14
CA VAL A 43 3.11 0.50 -9.72
C VAL A 43 4.53 0.42 -10.21
N CYS A 44 5.16 -0.72 -10.00
CA CYS A 44 6.46 -1.05 -10.59
C CYS A 44 6.36 -2.36 -11.35
N ASP A 45 7.10 -2.44 -12.45
CA ASP A 45 7.23 -3.65 -13.24
C ASP A 45 8.13 -4.69 -12.56
N ALA A 46 8.32 -5.84 -13.19
CA ALA A 46 9.14 -6.93 -12.66
C ALA A 46 10.62 -6.53 -12.45
N MET A 47 11.10 -5.50 -13.14
CA MET A 47 12.47 -4.97 -13.01
C MET A 47 12.58 -3.86 -11.97
N GLY A 48 11.45 -3.44 -11.39
CA GLY A 48 11.39 -2.37 -10.39
C GLY A 48 11.36 -0.94 -10.97
N ALA A 49 11.11 -0.80 -12.28
CA ALA A 49 10.86 0.49 -12.88
C ALA A 49 9.43 0.95 -12.59
N ILE A 50 9.26 2.21 -12.21
CA ILE A 50 7.96 2.82 -11.91
C ILE A 50 7.17 2.96 -13.19
N THR A 51 5.96 2.39 -13.22
CA THR A 51 5.05 2.43 -14.39
C THR A 51 3.75 3.19 -14.12
N LEU A 52 3.45 3.48 -12.84
CA LEU A 52 2.34 4.34 -12.43
C LEU A 52 2.75 5.16 -11.20
N TRP A 53 2.37 6.44 -11.20
CA TRP A 53 2.68 7.41 -10.15
C TRP A 53 1.56 8.44 -10.09
N ASN A 54 0.64 8.32 -9.13
CA ASN A 54 -0.53 9.20 -9.05
C ASN A 54 -0.20 10.56 -8.39
N ARG A 55 -1.16 11.50 -8.45
CA ARG A 55 -1.01 12.83 -7.84
C ARG A 55 -0.68 12.84 -6.35
N ALA A 56 -1.15 11.83 -5.60
CA ALA A 56 -0.80 11.73 -4.19
C ALA A 56 0.67 11.34 -4.01
N ALA A 57 1.22 10.49 -4.87
CA ALA A 57 2.64 10.17 -4.88
C ALA A 57 3.49 11.40 -5.19
N GLU A 58 3.08 12.25 -6.15
CA GLU A 58 3.75 13.53 -6.41
C GLU A 58 3.79 14.42 -5.15
N ARG A 59 2.65 14.57 -4.45
CA ARG A 59 2.58 15.40 -3.23
C ARG A 59 3.43 14.85 -2.09
N ILE A 60 3.45 13.53 -1.90
CA ILE A 60 4.14 12.87 -0.78
C ILE A 60 5.64 12.86 -0.99
N PHE A 61 6.10 12.51 -2.19
CA PHE A 61 7.53 12.32 -2.46
C PHE A 61 8.20 13.50 -3.16
N GLY A 62 7.43 14.44 -3.73
CA GLY A 62 7.94 15.65 -4.38
C GLY A 62 8.47 15.45 -5.80
N PHE A 63 8.36 14.25 -6.37
CA PHE A 63 8.69 13.97 -7.78
C PHE A 63 7.41 14.01 -8.61
N GLY A 64 7.41 14.75 -9.71
CA GLY A 64 6.30 14.71 -10.67
C GLY A 64 6.22 13.37 -11.40
N GLU A 65 5.05 13.02 -11.94
CA GLU A 65 4.82 11.78 -12.69
C GLU A 65 5.88 11.59 -13.79
N ALA A 66 6.13 12.64 -14.61
CA ALA A 66 7.10 12.59 -15.71
C ALA A 66 8.55 12.36 -15.23
N GLU A 67 8.87 12.72 -13.99
CA GLU A 67 10.19 12.48 -13.39
C GLU A 67 10.31 11.09 -12.81
N ALA A 68 9.20 10.49 -12.35
CA ALA A 68 9.17 9.21 -11.67
C ALA A 68 9.03 8.03 -12.64
N LEU A 69 8.23 8.18 -13.71
CA LEU A 69 7.98 7.10 -14.67
C LEU A 69 9.29 6.62 -15.31
N GLY A 70 9.47 5.30 -15.36
CA GLY A 70 10.66 4.64 -15.87
C GLY A 70 11.87 4.67 -14.93
N GLN A 71 11.81 5.40 -13.82
CA GLN A 71 12.88 5.41 -12.82
C GLN A 71 12.79 4.19 -11.90
N SER A 72 13.93 3.81 -11.31
CA SER A 72 13.98 2.81 -10.25
C SER A 72 13.32 3.33 -8.97
N LEU A 73 12.73 2.43 -8.19
CA LEU A 73 12.26 2.74 -6.81
C LEU A 73 13.35 3.30 -5.89
N ASP A 74 14.62 3.18 -6.26
CA ASP A 74 15.73 3.84 -5.55
C ASP A 74 15.51 5.36 -5.39
N LEU A 75 14.63 5.94 -6.22
CA LEU A 75 14.21 7.33 -6.12
C LEU A 75 13.73 7.70 -4.71
N ILE A 76 13.01 6.80 -4.06
CA ILE A 76 12.39 7.02 -2.73
C ILE A 76 12.97 6.12 -1.63
N ILE A 77 13.88 5.20 -1.95
CA ILE A 77 14.46 4.26 -0.98
C ILE A 77 15.78 4.81 -0.43
N PRO A 78 15.91 4.98 0.91
CA PRO A 78 17.17 5.35 1.53
C PRO A 78 18.30 4.38 1.16
N GLN A 79 19.46 4.90 0.79
CA GLN A 79 20.58 4.12 0.25
C GLN A 79 20.93 2.88 1.11
N ARG A 80 20.91 3.01 2.44
CA ARG A 80 21.20 1.92 3.38
C ARG A 80 20.19 0.76 3.32
N GLN A 81 19.01 0.96 2.72
CA GLN A 81 17.94 -0.04 2.65
C GLN A 81 17.81 -0.67 1.28
N ARG A 82 18.47 -0.12 0.25
CA ARG A 82 18.32 -0.54 -1.15
C ARG A 82 18.64 -2.01 -1.36
N GLN A 83 19.79 -2.48 -0.86
CA GLN A 83 20.19 -3.87 -1.03
C GLN A 83 19.13 -4.83 -0.50
N ARG A 84 18.70 -4.64 0.76
CA ARG A 84 17.67 -5.48 1.39
C ARG A 84 16.32 -5.40 0.65
N HIS A 85 15.98 -4.21 0.16
CA HIS A 85 14.75 -4.00 -0.61
C HIS A 85 14.79 -4.82 -1.90
N TRP A 86 15.86 -4.74 -2.67
CA TRP A 86 15.98 -5.43 -3.95
C TRP A 86 16.06 -6.94 -3.80
N GLU A 87 16.75 -7.46 -2.78
CA GLU A 87 16.73 -8.88 -2.45
C GLU A 87 15.30 -9.39 -2.20
N GLY A 88 14.51 -8.63 -1.43
CA GLY A 88 13.09 -8.95 -1.18
C GLY A 88 12.22 -8.82 -2.42
N TYR A 89 12.45 -7.78 -3.22
CA TYR A 89 11.72 -7.50 -4.46
C TYR A 89 11.89 -8.63 -5.48
N HIS A 90 13.12 -8.99 -5.82
CA HIS A 90 13.42 -10.06 -6.76
C HIS A 90 12.82 -11.39 -6.32
N LYS A 91 12.97 -11.74 -5.04
CA LYS A 91 12.37 -12.96 -4.50
C LYS A 91 10.84 -12.96 -4.63
N THR A 92 10.20 -11.82 -4.44
CA THR A 92 8.74 -11.67 -4.59
C THR A 92 8.34 -11.82 -6.05
N MET A 93 9.12 -11.27 -7.00
CA MET A 93 8.87 -11.43 -8.43
C MET A 93 9.00 -12.86 -8.89
N GLU A 94 10.03 -13.60 -8.43
CA GLU A 94 10.25 -15.01 -8.77
C GLU A 94 9.14 -15.93 -8.23
N THR A 95 8.69 -15.68 -7.01
CA THR A 95 7.76 -16.59 -6.33
C THR A 95 6.29 -16.23 -6.55
N GLY A 96 5.99 -15.02 -6.98
CA GLY A 96 4.63 -14.49 -7.06
C GLY A 96 3.95 -14.30 -5.69
N VAL A 97 4.72 -14.44 -4.60
CA VAL A 97 4.20 -14.39 -3.23
C VAL A 97 4.89 -13.27 -2.45
N THR A 98 4.09 -12.31 -1.98
CA THR A 98 4.59 -11.32 -1.02
C THR A 98 4.65 -11.91 0.38
N ARG A 99 5.78 -11.71 1.07
CA ARG A 99 5.96 -12.14 2.46
C ARG A 99 5.01 -11.43 3.43
N TYR A 100 4.46 -10.30 3.02
CA TYR A 100 3.75 -9.39 3.91
C TYR A 100 2.23 -9.54 3.83
N GLY A 101 1.69 -10.25 2.82
CA GLY A 101 0.24 -10.42 2.66
C GLY A 101 -0.49 -9.06 2.71
N ALA A 102 -1.43 -8.95 3.65
CA ALA A 102 -2.16 -7.71 3.92
C ALA A 102 -1.54 -6.85 5.04
N ASP A 103 -0.35 -7.19 5.54
CA ASP A 103 0.28 -6.47 6.63
C ASP A 103 0.69 -5.06 6.21
N LEU A 104 0.42 -4.10 7.10
CA LEU A 104 0.84 -2.72 6.93
C LEU A 104 2.32 -2.57 7.29
N LEU A 105 3.14 -2.30 6.29
CA LEU A 105 4.57 -2.07 6.45
C LEU A 105 4.84 -0.60 6.81
N ARG A 106 5.77 -0.37 7.74
CA ARG A 106 6.22 0.98 8.11
C ARG A 106 7.72 1.08 7.94
N VAL A 107 8.14 2.01 7.09
CA VAL A 107 9.55 2.22 6.75
C VAL A 107 9.85 3.70 6.52
N PRO A 108 11.11 4.13 6.63
CA PRO A 108 11.52 5.44 6.13
C PRO A 108 11.59 5.44 4.60
N ALA A 109 11.22 6.58 4.00
CA ALA A 109 11.40 6.87 2.59
C ALA A 109 12.10 8.22 2.40
N LEU A 110 12.51 8.53 1.18
CA LEU A 110 13.13 9.81 0.81
C LEU A 110 12.13 10.68 0.04
N HIS A 111 12.10 11.96 0.40
CA HIS A 111 11.50 13.00 -0.41
C HIS A 111 12.54 13.60 -1.36
N LYS A 112 12.12 14.21 -2.46
CA LYS A 112 12.98 14.85 -3.46
C LYS A 112 13.97 15.86 -2.89
N ASP A 113 13.60 16.58 -1.84
CA ASP A 113 14.46 17.55 -1.15
C ASP A 113 15.47 16.92 -0.19
N GLY A 114 15.52 15.59 -0.09
CA GLY A 114 16.44 14.84 0.76
C GLY A 114 15.94 14.57 2.18
N ARG A 115 14.79 15.13 2.59
CA ARG A 115 14.23 14.83 3.92
C ARG A 115 13.72 13.37 3.97
N THR A 116 13.78 12.81 5.18
CA THR A 116 13.23 11.48 5.45
C THR A 116 11.75 11.57 5.79
N LEU A 117 10.94 10.77 5.14
CA LEU A 117 9.53 10.53 5.44
C LEU A 117 9.39 9.24 6.26
N SER A 118 8.34 9.16 7.07
CA SER A 118 7.85 7.91 7.66
C SER A 118 6.60 7.50 6.90
N ILE A 119 6.67 6.40 6.15
CA ILE A 119 5.56 5.92 5.35
C ILE A 119 5.00 4.60 5.88
N ALA A 120 3.70 4.41 5.69
CA ALA A 120 3.04 3.12 5.87
C ALA A 120 2.44 2.69 4.54
N PHE A 121 2.59 1.41 4.16
CA PHE A 121 2.09 0.93 2.88
C PHE A 121 1.71 -0.55 2.90
N THR A 122 0.85 -0.91 1.97
CA THR A 122 0.52 -2.29 1.60
C THR A 122 0.95 -2.54 0.17
N VAL A 123 1.21 -3.80 -0.15
CA VAL A 123 1.58 -4.21 -1.51
C VAL A 123 0.69 -5.34 -2.01
N SER A 124 0.41 -5.34 -3.31
CA SER A 124 -0.28 -6.41 -4.01
C SER A 124 0.42 -6.73 -5.31
N MET A 125 0.42 -8.01 -5.68
CA MET A 125 1.01 -8.48 -6.93
C MET A 125 0.05 -8.23 -8.09
N LEU A 126 0.61 -7.89 -9.23
CA LEU A 126 -0.11 -7.83 -10.50
C LEU A 126 0.27 -9.03 -11.36
N PHE A 127 -0.72 -9.62 -12.01
CA PHE A 127 -0.55 -10.82 -12.83
C PHE A 127 -1.11 -10.59 -14.23
N SER A 128 -0.48 -11.23 -15.22
CA SER A 128 -1.02 -11.35 -16.57
C SER A 128 -2.20 -12.32 -16.61
N ALA A 129 -2.86 -12.43 -17.78
CA ALA A 129 -3.90 -13.43 -18.02
C ALA A 129 -3.37 -14.86 -17.83
N ASP A 130 -2.10 -15.10 -18.12
CA ASP A 130 -1.41 -16.40 -17.96
C ASP A 130 -0.90 -16.62 -16.53
N ARG A 131 -1.28 -15.75 -15.58
CA ARG A 131 -0.87 -15.79 -14.17
C ARG A 131 0.64 -15.57 -13.93
N GLU A 132 1.35 -14.98 -14.86
CA GLU A 132 2.72 -14.54 -14.66
C GLU A 132 2.74 -13.22 -13.91
N VAL A 133 3.73 -13.05 -13.02
CA VAL A 133 3.90 -11.80 -12.28
C VAL A 133 4.35 -10.70 -13.24
N THR A 134 3.59 -9.63 -13.34
CA THR A 134 3.90 -8.48 -14.19
C THR A 134 4.41 -7.28 -13.42
N GLY A 135 4.16 -7.24 -12.11
CA GLY A 135 4.59 -6.12 -11.28
C GLY A 135 3.98 -6.12 -9.87
N ILE A 136 4.23 -5.06 -9.17
CA ILE A 136 3.70 -4.78 -7.83
C ILE A 136 2.99 -3.42 -7.83
N VAL A 137 1.82 -3.36 -7.19
CA VAL A 137 1.19 -2.11 -6.79
C VAL A 137 1.44 -1.88 -5.30
N ALA A 138 1.83 -0.66 -4.93
CA ALA A 138 1.92 -0.20 -3.56
C ALA A 138 0.94 0.95 -3.31
N ILE A 139 0.20 0.87 -2.20
CA ILE A 139 -0.64 1.97 -1.69
C ILE A 139 0.06 2.51 -0.45
N VAL A 140 0.45 3.78 -0.49
CA VAL A 140 1.38 4.39 0.47
C VAL A 140 0.76 5.61 1.11
N ARG A 141 0.79 5.64 2.42
CA ARG A 141 0.38 6.78 3.25
C ARG A 141 1.58 7.46 3.89
N ASP A 142 1.61 8.79 3.88
CA ASP A 142 2.57 9.56 4.67
C ASP A 142 2.11 9.60 6.14
N GLU A 143 2.90 8.98 7.01
CA GLU A 143 2.69 8.99 8.46
C GLU A 143 3.71 9.88 9.20
N THR A 144 4.45 10.73 8.50
CA THR A 144 5.55 11.53 9.08
C THR A 144 5.09 12.40 10.24
N ALA A 145 3.96 13.09 10.07
CA ALA A 145 3.40 13.93 11.13
C ALA A 145 2.94 13.09 12.34
N ARG A 146 2.23 11.99 12.08
CA ARG A 146 1.76 11.06 13.12
C ARG A 146 2.92 10.46 13.90
N PHE A 147 3.95 10.01 13.22
CA PHE A 147 5.15 9.44 13.84
C PHE A 147 5.92 10.47 14.70
N ALA A 148 6.01 11.72 14.23
CA ALA A 148 6.63 12.79 15.00
C ALA A 148 5.87 13.10 16.30
N GLU A 149 4.53 13.12 16.23
CA GLU A 149 3.68 13.34 17.41
C GLU A 149 3.77 12.17 18.40
N GLU A 150 3.72 10.95 17.93
CA GLU A 150 3.89 9.75 18.77
C GLU A 150 5.25 9.76 19.50
N ARG A 151 6.32 10.17 18.82
CA ARG A 151 7.63 10.33 19.45
C ARG A 151 7.63 11.38 20.55
N LYS A 152 6.98 12.52 20.34
CA LYS A 152 6.86 13.58 21.36
C LYS A 152 6.08 13.08 22.59
N LEU A 153 4.98 12.39 22.37
CA LEU A 153 4.16 11.82 23.45
C LEU A 153 4.93 10.78 24.26
N ARG A 154 5.67 9.90 23.61
CA ARG A 154 6.52 8.91 24.29
C ARG A 154 7.63 9.58 25.12
N ALA A 155 8.28 10.61 24.58
CA ALA A 155 9.31 11.35 25.32
C ALA A 155 8.73 12.02 26.57
N ARG A 156 7.54 12.63 26.47
CA ARG A 156 6.84 13.23 27.61
C ARG A 156 6.46 12.19 28.68
N LEU A 157 5.99 11.02 28.25
CA LEU A 157 5.63 9.93 29.17
C LEU A 157 6.84 9.51 30.02
N VAL A 158 7.98 9.27 29.39
CA VAL A 158 9.23 8.92 30.09
C VAL A 158 9.66 10.01 31.08
N GLU A 159 9.52 11.27 30.71
CA GLU A 159 9.85 12.39 31.58
C GLU A 159 8.95 12.48 32.81
N VAL A 160 7.64 12.27 32.63
CA VAL A 160 6.66 12.25 33.73
C VAL A 160 6.92 11.07 34.66
N GLU A 161 7.14 9.87 34.13
CA GLU A 161 7.46 8.67 34.91
C GLU A 161 8.75 8.90 35.77
N ALA A 162 9.79 9.46 35.17
CA ALA A 162 11.03 9.76 35.87
C ALA A 162 10.86 10.78 37.03
N THR A 163 9.98 11.77 36.83
CA THR A 163 9.66 12.79 37.85
C THR A 163 8.88 12.15 39.00
N THR A 164 7.89 11.34 38.71
CA THR A 164 7.05 10.66 39.72
C THR A 164 7.88 9.71 40.60
N ILE A 165 8.83 8.98 40.02
CA ILE A 165 9.72 8.10 40.76
C ILE A 165 10.61 8.89 41.74
N ARG A 166 11.17 10.04 41.30
CA ARG A 166 12.00 10.90 42.17
C ARG A 166 11.22 11.49 43.33
N GLU A 167 9.98 11.88 43.13
CA GLU A 167 9.12 12.43 44.18
C GLU A 167 8.67 11.33 45.16
N GLY A 168 8.49 10.09 44.68
CA GLY A 168 8.16 8.93 45.55
C GLY A 168 9.29 8.47 46.44
N ASP A 169 10.55 8.60 46.00
CA ASP A 169 11.76 8.17 46.73
C ASP A 169 12.24 9.20 47.77
N SER A 170 11.62 10.39 47.78
CA SER A 170 11.95 11.50 48.68
C SER A 170 11.04 11.59 49.93
N ARG A 171 10.17 10.59 50.15
CA ARG A 171 9.29 10.46 51.33
C ARG A 171 9.68 9.27 52.14
#